data_49365bdd826ff80b7e9f1de880578ae3
#
_entry.id   49365bdd826ff80b7e9f1de880578ae3
#
_cell.length_a   1.000
_cell.length_b   1.000
_cell.length_c   1.000
_cell.angle_alpha   90.00
_cell.angle_beta   90.00
_cell.angle_gamma   90.00
#
_symmetry.space_group_name_H-M   'P 1'
#
loop_
_entity.id
_entity.type
_entity.pdbx_description
1 polymer ?
#
loop_
_entity_poly.entity_id
_entity_poly.type
_entity_poly.pdbx_seq_one_letter_code
_entity_poly.pdbx_strand_id
1 'polypeptide(L)'
;MKEFKSFFKEVGGNEGSLCHYSTRLDTYGCGCAHDCKYCYAKSLLDFRGLWNPAEPAVASVQKIKRKLLKFKECGKVIRLGGMTDCFQPAERAYKVTYNTIKALNELGIEYLIVTKSDLVASDEYVAILDRNLAHIQISVTTTDDELNKTYEKATLPSRRIAAIEKLQRLGFDVQLRLSPFIPQYIDFDVLANVKCDKILIEFLRVNTWVRKWFDLDFSEYTLKHGGYSHLPLETKLAYLEKINWKGEVSIYEDVPEHHKYWEDNVNRQPQDCCNLRKCNE
;
A
#
# COMPACT_ATOMS: atom_id res chain seq x y z
N MET A 1 18.62 10.93 16.52
CA MET A 1 17.56 10.30 15.72
C MET A 1 16.35 11.22 15.74
N LYS A 2 15.86 11.68 14.57
CA LYS A 2 14.65 12.54 14.54
C LYS A 2 13.44 11.75 15.05
N GLU A 3 12.74 12.28 16.08
CA GLU A 3 11.46 11.71 16.51
C GLU A 3 10.36 12.08 15.52
N PHE A 4 9.50 11.10 15.21
CA PHE A 4 8.30 11.32 14.41
C PHE A 4 7.11 10.60 15.03
N LYS A 5 5.90 11.04 14.68
CA LYS A 5 4.68 10.38 15.12
C LYS A 5 4.50 9.09 14.32
N SER A 6 4.74 7.94 14.95
CA SER A 6 4.70 6.61 14.31
C SER A 6 3.32 5.95 14.36
N PHE A 7 2.43 6.32 15.29
CA PHE A 7 1.14 5.66 15.49
C PHE A 7 -0.03 6.63 15.39
N PHE A 8 -1.03 6.27 14.62
CA PHE A 8 -2.27 7.03 14.40
C PHE A 8 -3.46 6.09 14.63
N LYS A 9 -4.32 6.41 15.58
CA LYS A 9 -5.55 5.66 15.84
C LYS A 9 -6.52 5.76 14.66
N GLU A 10 -6.59 6.94 14.06
CA GLU A 10 -7.39 7.24 12.89
C GLU A 10 -6.62 8.23 12.02
N VAL A 11 -6.55 7.96 10.74
CA VAL A 11 -6.01 8.88 9.74
C VAL A 11 -7.19 9.67 9.20
N GLY A 12 -7.16 10.99 9.39
CA GLY A 12 -8.14 11.90 8.85
C GLY A 12 -7.63 12.67 7.63
N GLY A 13 -8.50 13.48 7.04
CA GLY A 13 -8.22 14.29 5.86
C GLY A 13 -8.61 13.60 4.57
N ASN A 14 -8.45 14.30 3.42
CA ASN A 14 -8.90 13.82 2.11
C ASN A 14 -8.20 12.52 1.65
N GLU A 15 -7.04 12.21 2.24
CA GLU A 15 -6.22 11.06 1.86
C GLU A 15 -6.46 9.83 2.74
N GLY A 16 -7.66 9.42 2.91
CA GLY A 16 -7.99 8.23 3.71
C GLY A 16 -9.27 8.36 4.50
N SER A 17 -10.05 9.42 4.26
CA SER A 17 -11.35 9.62 4.90
C SER A 17 -12.35 8.50 4.62
N LEU A 18 -12.21 7.84 3.46
CA LEU A 18 -13.03 6.71 3.03
C LEU A 18 -12.39 5.35 3.32
N CYS A 19 -11.20 5.31 3.92
CA CYS A 19 -10.52 4.05 4.22
C CYS A 19 -11.05 3.41 5.50
N HIS A 20 -11.56 2.18 5.40
CA HIS A 20 -12.03 1.40 6.55
C HIS A 20 -10.91 0.98 7.50
N TYR A 21 -9.66 0.97 7.04
CA TYR A 21 -8.46 0.61 7.80
C TYR A 21 -7.62 1.85 8.13
N SER A 22 -8.23 2.78 8.85
CA SER A 22 -7.66 4.09 9.17
C SER A 22 -6.61 4.08 10.29
N THR A 23 -6.51 2.98 11.07
CA THR A 23 -5.47 2.83 12.11
C THR A 23 -4.13 2.49 11.46
N ARG A 24 -3.11 3.32 11.71
CA ARG A 24 -1.83 3.21 11.04
C ARG A 24 -0.65 3.22 11.99
N LEU A 25 0.35 2.39 11.70
CA LEU A 25 1.65 2.37 12.35
C LEU A 25 2.76 2.45 11.30
N ASP A 26 3.55 3.51 11.33
CA ASP A 26 4.76 3.66 10.53
C ASP A 26 5.98 3.28 11.36
N THR A 27 6.72 2.25 10.95
CA THR A 27 7.96 1.79 11.61
C THR A 27 9.15 2.66 11.22
N TYR A 28 9.06 3.33 10.09
CA TYR A 28 9.99 4.34 9.58
C TYR A 28 9.22 5.61 9.24
N GLY A 29 9.89 6.76 9.25
CA GLY A 29 9.27 8.04 8.95
C GLY A 29 10.23 9.05 8.36
N CYS A 30 9.73 10.20 7.95
CA CYS A 30 10.52 11.32 7.44
C CYS A 30 11.41 10.98 6.23
N GLY A 31 11.11 9.91 5.50
CA GLY A 31 11.85 9.46 4.32
C GLY A 31 11.59 7.99 4.00
N CYS A 32 11.69 7.67 2.72
CA CYS A 32 11.59 6.31 2.21
C CYS A 32 12.59 6.14 1.06
N ALA A 33 13.50 5.18 1.18
CA ALA A 33 14.55 4.94 0.21
C ALA A 33 14.04 4.43 -1.15
N HIS A 34 12.77 4.05 -1.27
CA HIS A 34 12.13 3.73 -2.55
C HIS A 34 11.99 4.95 -3.47
N ASP A 35 11.98 6.18 -2.93
CA ASP A 35 12.04 7.47 -3.63
C ASP A 35 11.15 7.56 -4.88
N CYS A 36 9.90 7.10 -4.76
CA CYS A 36 8.94 7.07 -5.86
C CYS A 36 8.56 8.50 -6.31
N LYS A 37 8.57 8.78 -7.61
CA LYS A 37 8.24 10.10 -8.16
C LYS A 37 6.77 10.50 -8.00
N TYR A 38 5.87 9.53 -7.82
CA TYR A 38 4.44 9.76 -7.58
C TYR A 38 4.06 9.78 -6.08
N CYS A 39 5.02 9.79 -5.16
CA CYS A 39 4.77 9.59 -3.74
C CYS A 39 4.05 10.78 -3.09
N TYR A 40 2.83 10.53 -2.60
CA TYR A 40 2.05 11.55 -1.88
C TYR A 40 2.71 11.95 -0.54
N ALA A 41 3.34 11.01 0.15
CA ALA A 41 4.02 11.30 1.42
C ALA A 41 5.21 12.24 1.21
N LYS A 42 5.98 12.05 0.13
CA LYS A 42 7.03 12.98 -0.29
C LYS A 42 6.44 14.37 -0.53
N SER A 43 5.33 14.48 -1.26
CA SER A 43 4.70 15.76 -1.55
C SER A 43 4.20 16.50 -0.29
N LEU A 44 3.82 15.76 0.77
CA LEU A 44 3.36 16.34 2.03
C LEU A 44 4.49 16.77 2.98
N LEU A 45 5.67 16.18 2.86
CA LEU A 45 6.76 16.36 3.82
C LEU A 45 7.96 17.14 3.26
N ASP A 46 8.23 17.02 1.96
CA ASP A 46 9.41 17.61 1.33
C ASP A 46 9.40 19.14 1.42
N PHE A 47 8.29 19.80 1.10
CA PHE A 47 8.17 21.25 1.20
C PHE A 47 8.34 21.79 2.64
N ARG A 48 8.19 20.92 3.66
CA ARG A 48 8.43 21.25 5.08
C ARG A 48 9.87 20.97 5.51
N GLY A 49 10.75 20.52 4.58
CA GLY A 49 12.11 20.09 4.92
C GLY A 49 12.16 18.86 5.82
N LEU A 50 11.10 18.05 5.84
CA LEU A 50 10.97 16.87 6.70
C LEU A 50 11.23 15.56 5.96
N TRP A 51 11.53 15.59 4.66
CA TRP A 51 11.75 14.41 3.85
C TRP A 51 13.25 14.17 3.59
N ASN A 52 13.77 13.04 4.04
CA ASN A 52 15.13 12.58 3.75
C ASN A 52 15.11 11.07 3.42
N PRO A 53 15.07 10.69 2.14
CA PRO A 53 15.02 9.27 1.74
C PRO A 53 16.30 8.51 2.05
N ALA A 54 17.45 9.19 2.18
CA ALA A 54 18.72 8.56 2.49
C ALA A 54 18.83 8.15 3.97
N GLU A 55 18.18 8.90 4.86
CA GLU A 55 18.24 8.69 6.32
C GLU A 55 16.82 8.75 6.92
N PRO A 56 15.98 7.74 6.71
CA PRO A 56 14.65 7.72 7.32
C PRO A 56 14.74 7.69 8.84
N ALA A 57 13.80 8.35 9.50
CA ALA A 57 13.67 8.25 10.95
C ALA A 57 13.19 6.86 11.35
N VAL A 58 13.72 6.32 12.45
CA VAL A 58 13.47 4.95 12.92
C VAL A 58 12.61 5.01 14.19
N ALA A 59 11.48 4.29 14.21
CA ALA A 59 10.61 4.25 15.37
C ALA A 59 11.22 3.40 16.52
N SER A 60 10.89 3.77 17.75
CA SER A 60 11.29 2.98 18.92
C SER A 60 10.36 1.78 19.11
N VAL A 61 10.90 0.56 19.03
CA VAL A 61 10.16 -0.70 19.26
C VAL A 61 9.49 -0.69 20.64
N GLN A 62 10.17 -0.17 21.70
CA GLN A 62 9.61 -0.12 23.04
C GLN A 62 8.41 0.84 23.13
N LYS A 63 8.47 2.00 22.42
CA LYS A 63 7.33 2.93 22.34
C LYS A 63 6.17 2.29 21.57
N ILE A 64 6.45 1.54 20.49
CA ILE A 64 5.45 0.79 19.73
C ILE A 64 4.77 -0.24 20.63
N LYS A 65 5.52 -1.13 21.30
CA LYS A 65 4.98 -2.17 22.18
C LYS A 65 4.06 -1.60 23.25
N ARG A 66 4.46 -0.50 23.92
CA ARG A 66 3.61 0.18 24.91
C ARG A 66 2.30 0.73 24.35
N LYS A 67 2.30 1.19 23.09
CA LYS A 67 1.06 1.65 22.42
C LYS A 67 0.17 0.48 22.02
N LEU A 68 0.74 -0.61 21.51
CA LEU A 68 0.01 -1.82 21.12
C LEU A 68 -0.70 -2.46 22.33
N LEU A 69 -0.07 -2.52 23.49
CA LEU A 69 -0.70 -3.00 24.72
C LEU A 69 -1.98 -2.23 25.08
N LYS A 70 -2.01 -0.91 24.83
CA LYS A 70 -3.21 -0.07 25.03
C LYS A 70 -4.25 -0.21 23.92
N PHE A 71 -3.87 -0.82 22.81
CA PHE A 71 -4.71 -0.95 21.60
C PHE A 71 -5.35 -2.34 21.47
N LYS A 72 -4.85 -3.34 22.20
CA LYS A 72 -5.23 -4.75 22.11
C LYS A 72 -6.76 -5.01 22.11
N GLU A 73 -7.52 -4.21 22.86
CA GLU A 73 -8.97 -4.41 23.01
C GLU A 73 -9.83 -3.69 21.94
N CYS A 74 -9.20 -3.01 20.98
CA CYS A 74 -9.94 -2.20 20.01
C CYS A 74 -10.52 -3.00 18.85
N GLY A 75 -10.12 -4.25 18.62
CA GLY A 75 -10.60 -5.12 17.52
C GLY A 75 -10.37 -4.55 16.11
N LYS A 76 -9.44 -3.60 15.94
CA LYS A 76 -9.14 -2.95 14.66
C LYS A 76 -7.87 -3.51 14.05
N VAL A 77 -7.87 -3.70 12.75
CA VAL A 77 -6.67 -4.03 11.96
C VAL A 77 -5.71 -2.84 11.95
N ILE A 78 -4.42 -3.07 12.24
CA ILE A 78 -3.38 -2.04 12.19
C ILE A 78 -2.67 -2.08 10.84
N ARG A 79 -2.78 -1.02 10.04
CA ARG A 79 -2.05 -0.88 8.78
C ARG A 79 -0.59 -0.49 9.04
N LEU A 80 0.35 -1.29 8.53
CA LEU A 80 1.78 -1.00 8.48
C LEU A 80 2.14 -0.40 7.11
N GLY A 81 2.94 0.66 7.10
CA GLY A 81 3.37 1.29 5.85
C GLY A 81 2.37 2.30 5.29
N GLY A 82 2.04 3.32 6.04
CA GLY A 82 1.17 4.43 5.61
C GLY A 82 1.92 5.55 4.89
N MET A 83 2.84 6.24 5.58
CA MET A 83 3.62 7.34 4.99
C MET A 83 4.91 6.86 4.34
N THR A 84 5.50 5.79 4.86
CA THR A 84 6.72 5.18 4.32
C THR A 84 6.55 3.67 4.21
N ASP A 85 7.35 3.04 3.39
CA ASP A 85 7.32 1.59 3.30
C ASP A 85 7.97 0.96 4.54
N CYS A 86 7.26 0.08 5.21
CA CYS A 86 7.74 -0.60 6.41
C CYS A 86 8.82 -1.65 6.10
N PHE A 87 8.98 -2.07 4.84
CA PHE A 87 10.04 -2.96 4.35
C PHE A 87 11.06 -2.25 3.46
N GLN A 88 11.20 -0.93 3.57
CA GLN A 88 12.26 -0.21 2.89
C GLN A 88 13.66 -0.71 3.33
N PRO A 89 14.74 -0.41 2.61
CA PRO A 89 16.08 -0.94 2.91
C PRO A 89 16.55 -0.81 4.38
N ALA A 90 16.11 0.23 5.09
CA ALA A 90 16.39 0.42 6.52
C ALA A 90 15.94 -0.76 7.39
N GLU A 91 14.89 -1.50 6.98
CA GLU A 91 14.40 -2.65 7.74
C GLU A 91 15.43 -3.78 7.83
N ARG A 92 16.30 -3.94 6.84
CA ARG A 92 17.39 -4.95 6.89
C ARG A 92 18.34 -4.71 8.06
N ALA A 93 18.58 -3.44 8.41
CA ALA A 93 19.51 -3.06 9.49
C ALA A 93 18.83 -2.93 10.85
N TYR A 94 17.64 -2.29 10.90
CA TYR A 94 17.03 -1.90 12.18
C TYR A 94 15.97 -2.88 12.69
N LYS A 95 15.39 -3.74 11.84
CA LYS A 95 14.40 -4.78 12.21
C LYS A 95 13.22 -4.26 13.03
N VAL A 96 12.79 -3.01 12.79
CA VAL A 96 11.67 -2.41 13.55
C VAL A 96 10.35 -3.05 13.16
N THR A 97 10.12 -3.30 11.86
CA THR A 97 8.93 -3.99 11.36
C THR A 97 8.90 -5.43 11.82
N TYR A 98 10.05 -6.13 11.78
CA TYR A 98 10.21 -7.48 12.31
C TYR A 98 9.75 -7.58 13.77
N ASN A 99 10.28 -6.72 14.64
CA ASN A 99 9.92 -6.70 16.06
C ASN A 99 8.48 -6.22 16.31
N THR A 100 7.95 -5.39 15.43
CA THR A 100 6.55 -4.93 15.49
C THR A 100 5.60 -6.07 15.16
N ILE A 101 5.86 -6.84 14.09
CA ILE A 101 5.07 -8.04 13.72
C ILE A 101 5.05 -9.04 14.87
N LYS A 102 6.19 -9.35 15.47
CA LYS A 102 6.23 -10.23 16.65
C LYS A 102 5.34 -9.73 17.80
N ALA A 103 5.40 -8.42 18.08
CA ALA A 103 4.56 -7.85 19.14
C ALA A 103 3.06 -7.87 18.79
N LEU A 104 2.69 -7.71 17.51
CA LEU A 104 1.30 -7.83 17.04
C LEU A 104 0.79 -9.26 17.22
N ASN A 105 1.60 -10.26 16.81
CA ASN A 105 1.27 -11.68 16.98
C ASN A 105 1.12 -12.06 18.46
N GLU A 106 2.07 -11.65 19.33
CA GLU A 106 2.01 -11.88 20.78
C GLU A 106 0.73 -11.32 21.41
N LEU A 107 0.17 -10.25 20.84
CA LEU A 107 -1.04 -9.58 21.33
C LEU A 107 -2.33 -10.05 20.63
N GLY A 108 -2.24 -10.88 19.60
CA GLY A 108 -3.38 -11.30 18.78
C GLY A 108 -4.03 -10.16 18.01
N ILE A 109 -3.25 -9.16 17.56
CA ILE A 109 -3.75 -8.00 16.83
C ILE A 109 -3.56 -8.23 15.33
N GLU A 110 -4.65 -8.18 14.57
CA GLU A 110 -4.60 -8.24 13.10
C GLU A 110 -3.87 -7.03 12.50
N TYR A 111 -3.13 -7.26 11.43
CA TYR A 111 -2.36 -6.21 10.75
C TYR A 111 -2.35 -6.34 9.23
N LEU A 112 -2.37 -5.19 8.57
CA LEU A 112 -2.27 -5.05 7.13
C LEU A 112 -0.90 -4.49 6.75
N ILE A 113 -0.09 -5.28 6.08
CA ILE A 113 1.19 -4.86 5.50
C ILE A 113 0.94 -4.29 4.10
N VAL A 114 1.42 -3.06 3.84
CA VAL A 114 1.44 -2.46 2.50
C VAL A 114 2.88 -2.15 2.13
N THR A 115 3.41 -2.81 1.09
CA THR A 115 4.83 -2.68 0.74
C THR A 115 5.09 -2.76 -0.76
N LYS A 116 6.24 -2.24 -1.20
CA LYS A 116 6.87 -2.41 -2.53
C LYS A 116 8.14 -3.27 -2.47
N SER A 117 8.30 -4.03 -1.39
CA SER A 117 9.50 -4.84 -1.15
C SER A 117 9.17 -6.33 -1.17
N ASP A 118 10.02 -7.12 -1.80
CA ASP A 118 10.01 -8.59 -1.74
C ASP A 118 10.50 -9.14 -0.39
N LEU A 119 11.10 -8.30 0.45
CA LEU A 119 11.63 -8.69 1.75
C LEU A 119 10.57 -9.34 2.65
N VAL A 120 9.31 -8.93 2.53
CA VAL A 120 8.18 -9.52 3.28
C VAL A 120 8.02 -11.02 3.02
N ALA A 121 8.41 -11.49 1.83
CA ALA A 121 8.37 -12.91 1.43
C ALA A 121 9.69 -13.66 1.66
N SER A 122 10.70 -13.04 2.29
CA SER A 122 11.91 -13.76 2.68
C SER A 122 11.62 -14.79 3.77
N ASP A 123 12.43 -15.85 3.85
CA ASP A 123 12.20 -16.95 4.82
C ASP A 123 12.22 -16.44 6.27
N GLU A 124 13.02 -15.41 6.55
CA GLU A 124 13.07 -14.76 7.86
C GLU A 124 11.71 -14.17 8.26
N TYR A 125 11.01 -13.48 7.33
CA TYR A 125 9.71 -12.87 7.62
C TYR A 125 8.58 -13.89 7.54
N VAL A 126 8.62 -14.81 6.58
CA VAL A 126 7.66 -15.92 6.48
C VAL A 126 7.61 -16.71 7.78
N ALA A 127 8.74 -16.90 8.45
CA ALA A 127 8.82 -17.65 9.73
C ALA A 127 8.11 -16.94 10.90
N ILE A 128 7.90 -15.64 10.83
CA ILE A 128 7.24 -14.87 11.91
C ILE A 128 5.84 -14.37 11.54
N LEU A 129 5.45 -14.41 10.27
CA LEU A 129 4.11 -13.99 9.86
C LEU A 129 3.06 -15.02 10.35
N ASP A 130 2.01 -14.52 10.99
CA ASP A 130 0.87 -15.36 11.41
C ASP A 130 -0.21 -15.32 10.32
N ARG A 131 -0.60 -16.49 9.78
CA ARG A 131 -1.59 -16.59 8.69
C ARG A 131 -3.00 -16.14 9.08
N ASN A 132 -3.30 -16.10 10.37
CA ASN A 132 -4.62 -15.67 10.85
C ASN A 132 -4.69 -14.17 11.13
N LEU A 133 -3.55 -13.51 11.34
CA LEU A 133 -3.45 -12.11 11.73
C LEU A 133 -2.88 -11.22 10.62
N ALA A 134 -2.10 -11.77 9.69
CA ALA A 134 -1.40 -11.02 8.66
C ALA A 134 -2.22 -10.92 7.37
N HIS A 135 -2.48 -9.70 6.93
CA HIS A 135 -2.97 -9.36 5.60
C HIS A 135 -1.83 -8.65 4.85
N ILE A 136 -1.54 -9.05 3.62
CA ILE A 136 -0.36 -8.56 2.91
C ILE A 136 -0.77 -7.99 1.55
N GLN A 137 -0.40 -6.74 1.29
CA GLN A 137 -0.57 -6.10 0.00
C GLN A 137 0.80 -5.72 -0.56
N ILE A 138 1.19 -6.30 -1.69
CA ILE A 138 2.42 -5.95 -2.39
C ILE A 138 2.07 -5.10 -3.60
N SER A 139 2.58 -3.86 -3.61
CA SER A 139 2.28 -2.90 -4.67
C SER A 139 3.09 -3.17 -5.92
N VAL A 140 2.42 -3.28 -7.06
CA VAL A 140 2.99 -3.34 -8.41
C VAL A 140 2.45 -2.14 -9.18
N THR A 141 3.32 -1.34 -9.77
CA THR A 141 2.96 -0.08 -10.45
C THR A 141 3.29 -0.10 -11.93
N THR A 142 4.05 -1.10 -12.35
CA THR A 142 4.34 -1.48 -13.72
C THR A 142 4.66 -2.96 -13.77
N THR A 143 4.54 -3.57 -14.93
CA THR A 143 4.99 -4.94 -15.22
C THR A 143 6.38 -5.00 -15.88
N ASP A 144 7.00 -3.84 -16.12
CA ASP A 144 8.30 -3.67 -16.77
C ASP A 144 9.37 -3.26 -15.75
N ASP A 145 10.39 -4.10 -15.56
CA ASP A 145 11.49 -3.88 -14.63
C ASP A 145 12.38 -2.69 -15.02
N GLU A 146 12.58 -2.42 -16.32
CA GLU A 146 13.40 -1.30 -16.79
C GLU A 146 12.66 0.03 -16.64
N LEU A 147 11.38 0.05 -17.00
CA LEU A 147 10.54 1.21 -16.77
C LEU A 147 10.46 1.56 -15.29
N ASN A 148 10.35 0.57 -14.41
CA ASN A 148 10.31 0.77 -12.96
C ASN A 148 11.49 1.60 -12.43
N LYS A 149 12.71 1.32 -12.90
CA LYS A 149 13.94 2.01 -12.47
C LYS A 149 13.94 3.50 -12.79
N THR A 150 13.11 3.95 -13.72
CA THR A 150 13.04 5.36 -14.13
C THR A 150 12.33 6.25 -13.12
N TYR A 151 11.46 5.66 -12.27
CA TYR A 151 10.60 6.45 -11.39
C TYR A 151 10.48 5.96 -9.93
N GLU A 152 11.00 4.77 -9.60
CA GLU A 152 11.10 4.30 -8.20
C GLU A 152 12.31 3.40 -7.98
N LYS A 153 12.86 3.42 -6.76
CA LYS A 153 14.02 2.61 -6.33
C LYS A 153 13.58 1.40 -5.49
N ALA A 154 12.32 1.01 -5.56
CA ALA A 154 11.80 -0.15 -4.86
C ALA A 154 12.27 -1.46 -5.52
N THR A 155 11.95 -2.60 -4.92
CA THR A 155 12.18 -3.92 -5.53
C THR A 155 11.54 -3.99 -6.91
N LEU A 156 12.20 -4.62 -7.87
CA LEU A 156 11.71 -4.75 -9.25
C LEU A 156 10.32 -5.44 -9.30
N PRO A 157 9.44 -5.06 -10.21
CA PRO A 157 8.10 -5.64 -10.38
C PRO A 157 8.08 -7.15 -10.50
N SER A 158 8.96 -7.73 -11.31
CA SER A 158 9.09 -9.19 -11.46
C SER A 158 9.34 -9.91 -10.11
N ARG A 159 10.16 -9.33 -9.26
CA ARG A 159 10.44 -9.87 -7.91
C ARG A 159 9.28 -9.68 -6.94
N ARG A 160 8.53 -8.57 -7.07
CA ARG A 160 7.30 -8.35 -6.28
C ARG A 160 6.23 -9.36 -6.65
N ILE A 161 6.04 -9.64 -7.94
CA ILE A 161 5.11 -10.66 -8.44
C ILE A 161 5.53 -12.05 -7.91
N ALA A 162 6.80 -12.41 -8.01
CA ALA A 162 7.30 -13.68 -7.45
C ALA A 162 7.07 -13.79 -5.92
N ALA A 163 7.19 -12.67 -5.18
CA ALA A 163 6.90 -12.61 -3.75
C ALA A 163 5.42 -12.83 -3.45
N ILE A 164 4.52 -12.21 -4.23
CA ILE A 164 3.07 -12.42 -4.16
C ILE A 164 2.74 -13.90 -4.36
N GLU A 165 3.23 -14.50 -5.44
CA GLU A 165 2.98 -15.91 -5.77
C GLU A 165 3.55 -16.87 -4.72
N LYS A 166 4.72 -16.55 -4.12
CA LYS A 166 5.29 -17.32 -3.01
C LYS A 166 4.37 -17.29 -1.81
N LEU A 167 3.92 -16.11 -1.38
CA LEU A 167 3.05 -15.96 -0.23
C LEU A 167 1.68 -16.61 -0.44
N GLN A 168 1.10 -16.50 -1.66
CA GLN A 168 -0.13 -17.18 -2.04
C GLN A 168 0.00 -18.71 -1.89
N ARG A 169 1.08 -19.31 -2.45
CA ARG A 169 1.34 -20.76 -2.29
C ARG A 169 1.54 -21.20 -0.84
N LEU A 170 2.05 -20.32 0.01
CA LEU A 170 2.22 -20.60 1.44
C LEU A 170 0.94 -20.42 2.24
N GLY A 171 -0.19 -20.05 1.61
CA GLY A 171 -1.49 -19.90 2.24
C GLY A 171 -1.66 -18.64 3.08
N PHE A 172 -0.89 -17.57 2.78
CA PHE A 172 -1.11 -16.25 3.37
C PHE A 172 -2.24 -15.51 2.66
N ASP A 173 -2.95 -14.64 3.40
CA ASP A 173 -3.85 -13.65 2.80
C ASP A 173 -3.01 -12.56 2.12
N VAL A 174 -2.81 -12.69 0.82
CA VAL A 174 -2.00 -11.78 0.02
C VAL A 174 -2.79 -11.22 -1.15
N GLN A 175 -2.55 -9.95 -1.47
CA GLN A 175 -3.16 -9.25 -2.60
C GLN A 175 -2.07 -8.62 -3.48
N LEU A 176 -2.24 -8.73 -4.78
CA LEU A 176 -1.57 -7.82 -5.70
C LEU A 176 -2.25 -6.45 -5.58
N ARG A 177 -1.46 -5.40 -5.28
CA ARG A 177 -1.97 -4.04 -5.20
C ARG A 177 -1.47 -3.20 -6.37
N LEU A 178 -2.33 -2.86 -7.33
CA LEU A 178 -2.05 -1.85 -8.34
C LEU A 178 -2.20 -0.47 -7.71
N SER A 179 -1.13 0.06 -7.10
CA SER A 179 -1.18 1.34 -6.38
C SER A 179 0.18 2.07 -6.42
N PRO A 180 0.21 3.20 -7.16
CA PRO A 180 -0.85 3.68 -8.04
C PRO A 180 -1.01 2.81 -9.28
N PHE A 181 -2.24 2.65 -9.74
CA PHE A 181 -2.51 2.08 -11.05
C PHE A 181 -2.30 3.15 -12.13
N ILE A 182 -1.34 2.87 -13.01
CA ILE A 182 -0.97 3.68 -14.18
C ILE A 182 -1.18 2.78 -15.39
N PRO A 183 -2.34 2.87 -16.07
CA PRO A 183 -2.73 1.89 -17.08
C PRO A 183 -1.69 1.71 -18.21
N GLN A 184 -1.02 2.80 -18.60
CA GLN A 184 -0.01 2.81 -19.66
C GLN A 184 1.27 2.03 -19.29
N TYR A 185 1.46 1.69 -17.99
CA TYR A 185 2.64 1.00 -17.47
C TYR A 185 2.39 -0.48 -17.21
N ILE A 186 1.18 -0.96 -17.48
CA ILE A 186 0.78 -2.34 -17.21
C ILE A 186 0.66 -3.11 -18.53
N ASP A 187 1.43 -4.18 -18.67
CA ASP A 187 1.15 -5.25 -19.60
C ASP A 187 0.04 -6.12 -19.00
N PHE A 188 -1.15 -6.07 -19.60
CA PHE A 188 -2.33 -6.76 -19.09
C PHE A 188 -2.23 -8.28 -19.26
N ASP A 189 -1.43 -8.78 -20.21
CA ASP A 189 -1.19 -10.21 -20.38
C ASP A 189 -0.29 -10.74 -19.27
N VAL A 190 0.74 -9.99 -18.89
CA VAL A 190 1.58 -10.31 -17.71
C VAL A 190 0.72 -10.32 -16.46
N LEU A 191 -0.11 -9.27 -16.26
CA LEU A 191 -1.00 -9.16 -15.11
C LEU A 191 -1.96 -10.33 -14.99
N ALA A 192 -2.59 -10.75 -16.10
CA ALA A 192 -3.56 -11.85 -16.14
C ALA A 192 -2.95 -13.23 -15.80
N ASN A 193 -1.63 -13.36 -15.88
CA ASN A 193 -0.91 -14.59 -15.57
C ASN A 193 -0.38 -14.68 -14.12
N VAL A 194 -0.49 -13.62 -13.32
CA VAL A 194 -0.07 -13.62 -11.92
C VAL A 194 -0.93 -14.58 -11.10
N LYS A 195 -0.29 -15.46 -10.32
CA LYS A 195 -0.96 -16.45 -9.46
C LYS A 195 -1.26 -15.83 -8.10
N CYS A 196 -2.37 -15.10 -8.03
CA CYS A 196 -2.89 -14.47 -6.82
C CYS A 196 -4.41 -14.40 -6.90
N ASP A 197 -5.10 -14.67 -5.80
CA ASP A 197 -6.56 -14.73 -5.77
C ASP A 197 -7.20 -13.34 -5.66
N LYS A 198 -6.46 -12.35 -5.17
CA LYS A 198 -6.99 -11.02 -4.89
C LYS A 198 -6.17 -9.91 -5.56
N ILE A 199 -6.87 -8.94 -6.15
CA ILE A 199 -6.28 -7.70 -6.64
C ILE A 199 -6.99 -6.49 -6.03
N LEU A 200 -6.20 -5.50 -5.59
CA LEU A 200 -6.71 -4.19 -5.19
C LEU A 200 -6.17 -3.13 -6.13
N ILE A 201 -7.05 -2.27 -6.62
CA ILE A 201 -6.73 -1.22 -7.58
C ILE A 201 -6.93 0.14 -6.93
N GLU A 202 -5.93 1.01 -7.06
CA GLU A 202 -5.99 2.41 -6.65
C GLU A 202 -5.38 3.26 -7.76
N PHE A 203 -6.21 4.01 -8.47
CA PHE A 203 -5.76 4.87 -9.57
C PHE A 203 -4.83 5.98 -9.09
N LEU A 204 -3.89 6.40 -9.94
CA LEU A 204 -2.98 7.50 -9.64
C LEU A 204 -3.77 8.79 -9.36
N ARG A 205 -3.42 9.46 -8.27
CA ARG A 205 -3.85 10.82 -7.93
C ARG A 205 -2.73 11.80 -8.25
N VAL A 206 -3.04 12.86 -8.96
CA VAL A 206 -2.04 13.77 -9.52
C VAL A 206 -2.18 15.16 -8.89
N ASN A 207 -1.22 15.53 -8.03
CA ASN A 207 -1.09 16.90 -7.54
C ASN A 207 0.01 17.67 -8.31
N THR A 208 0.22 18.92 -7.95
CA THR A 208 1.25 19.78 -8.56
C THR A 208 2.66 19.19 -8.44
N TRP A 209 2.97 18.52 -7.33
CA TRP A 209 4.28 17.93 -7.11
C TRP A 209 4.51 16.69 -7.96
N VAL A 210 3.51 15.82 -8.08
CA VAL A 210 3.54 14.64 -8.95
C VAL A 210 3.74 15.08 -10.41
N ARG A 211 3.01 16.11 -10.87
CA ARG A 211 3.21 16.68 -12.23
C ARG A 211 4.65 17.19 -12.47
N LYS A 212 5.30 17.70 -11.43
CA LYS A 212 6.67 18.22 -11.53
C LYS A 212 7.72 17.11 -11.53
N TRP A 213 7.49 16.03 -10.78
CA TRP A 213 8.50 15.00 -10.57
C TRP A 213 8.37 13.79 -11.49
N PHE A 214 7.17 13.55 -11.99
CA PHE A 214 6.84 12.33 -12.71
C PHE A 214 6.53 12.67 -14.17
N ASP A 215 7.34 12.13 -15.08
CA ASP A 215 7.19 12.31 -16.52
C ASP A 215 6.15 11.32 -17.04
N LEU A 216 4.90 11.74 -17.06
CA LEU A 216 3.74 11.00 -17.53
C LEU A 216 2.79 11.96 -18.25
N ASP A 217 2.10 11.48 -19.28
CA ASP A 217 0.98 12.23 -19.87
C ASP A 217 -0.21 12.26 -18.90
N PHE A 218 -0.54 13.47 -18.47
CA PHE A 218 -1.66 13.71 -17.55
C PHE A 218 -2.89 14.29 -18.25
N SER A 219 -3.01 14.22 -19.58
CA SER A 219 -4.12 14.79 -20.35
C SER A 219 -5.49 14.23 -19.94
N GLU A 220 -5.56 12.95 -19.61
CA GLU A 220 -6.79 12.29 -19.17
C GLU A 220 -7.18 12.62 -17.72
N TYR A 221 -6.29 13.20 -16.89
CA TYR A 221 -6.56 13.51 -15.48
C TYR A 221 -7.31 14.84 -15.35
N THR A 222 -8.54 14.88 -15.78
CA THR A 222 -9.37 16.09 -15.91
C THR A 222 -10.27 16.37 -14.71
N LEU A 223 -10.66 15.36 -13.92
CA LEU A 223 -11.51 15.50 -12.75
C LEU A 223 -10.72 16.09 -11.58
N LYS A 224 -11.22 17.16 -10.96
CA LYS A 224 -10.61 17.80 -9.78
C LYS A 224 -11.34 17.43 -8.50
N HIS A 225 -10.63 16.85 -7.54
CA HIS A 225 -11.15 16.57 -6.20
C HIS A 225 -10.03 16.62 -5.16
N GLY A 226 -10.29 17.19 -3.98
CA GLY A 226 -9.39 17.16 -2.82
C GLY A 226 -7.97 17.73 -3.05
N GLY A 227 -7.81 18.65 -4.03
CA GLY A 227 -6.49 19.19 -4.41
C GLY A 227 -5.72 18.32 -5.40
N TYR A 228 -6.33 17.24 -5.90
CA TYR A 228 -5.76 16.35 -6.91
C TYR A 228 -6.53 16.38 -8.22
N SER A 229 -5.88 15.93 -9.28
CA SER A 229 -6.51 15.58 -10.55
C SER A 229 -6.65 14.04 -10.61
N HIS A 230 -7.80 13.57 -11.06
CA HIS A 230 -8.15 12.17 -11.20
C HIS A 230 -8.60 11.87 -12.62
N LEU A 231 -8.57 10.61 -13.01
CA LEU A 231 -9.26 10.13 -14.20
C LEU A 231 -10.78 10.21 -13.97
N PRO A 232 -11.59 10.61 -14.97
CA PRO A 232 -13.05 10.48 -14.95
C PRO A 232 -13.47 9.01 -14.76
N LEU A 233 -14.69 8.79 -14.29
CA LEU A 233 -15.21 7.44 -14.02
C LEU A 233 -15.24 6.58 -15.28
N GLU A 234 -15.74 7.11 -16.39
CA GLU A 234 -15.80 6.44 -17.69
C GLU A 234 -14.42 6.00 -18.19
N THR A 235 -13.39 6.85 -18.00
CA THR A 235 -12.01 6.50 -18.35
C THR A 235 -11.48 5.36 -17.48
N LYS A 236 -11.78 5.39 -16.17
CA LYS A 236 -11.42 4.31 -15.25
C LYS A 236 -12.08 2.99 -15.64
N LEU A 237 -13.37 3.01 -15.98
CA LEU A 237 -14.12 1.84 -16.42
C LEU A 237 -13.50 1.22 -17.69
N ALA A 238 -13.18 2.04 -18.69
CA ALA A 238 -12.54 1.58 -19.93
C ALA A 238 -11.16 0.92 -19.68
N TYR A 239 -10.42 1.36 -18.66
CA TYR A 239 -9.18 0.70 -18.27
C TYR A 239 -9.42 -0.59 -17.48
N LEU A 240 -10.44 -0.65 -16.64
CA LEU A 240 -10.77 -1.85 -15.88
C LEU A 240 -11.24 -3.00 -16.79
N GLU A 241 -11.93 -2.71 -17.88
CA GLU A 241 -12.33 -3.69 -18.90
C GLU A 241 -11.15 -4.45 -19.52
N LYS A 242 -9.94 -3.87 -19.50
CA LYS A 242 -8.72 -4.52 -19.98
C LYS A 242 -8.12 -5.50 -18.98
N ILE A 243 -8.56 -5.44 -17.71
CA ILE A 243 -8.04 -6.28 -16.64
C ILE A 243 -8.76 -7.63 -16.64
N ASN A 244 -8.13 -8.67 -17.19
CA ASN A 244 -8.63 -10.04 -17.15
C ASN A 244 -8.17 -10.74 -15.86
N TRP A 245 -8.78 -10.38 -14.74
CA TRP A 245 -8.46 -10.99 -13.43
C TRP A 245 -9.46 -12.08 -13.09
N LYS A 246 -8.97 -13.27 -12.71
CA LYS A 246 -9.84 -14.44 -12.41
C LYS A 246 -10.29 -14.52 -10.95
N GLY A 247 -9.66 -13.74 -10.08
CA GLY A 247 -9.94 -13.73 -8.65
C GLY A 247 -10.81 -12.56 -8.20
N GLU A 248 -10.73 -12.23 -6.93
CA GLU A 248 -11.48 -11.12 -6.34
C GLU A 248 -10.84 -9.77 -6.68
N VAL A 249 -11.67 -8.81 -7.07
CA VAL A 249 -11.25 -7.44 -7.38
C VAL A 249 -11.82 -6.50 -6.34
N SER A 250 -10.99 -5.59 -5.83
CA SER A 250 -11.43 -4.46 -5.02
C SER A 250 -10.80 -3.16 -5.51
N ILE A 251 -11.51 -2.05 -5.36
CA ILE A 251 -11.06 -0.73 -5.79
C ILE A 251 -11.19 0.25 -4.62
N TYR A 252 -10.09 0.94 -4.30
CA TYR A 252 -10.07 2.05 -3.37
C TYR A 252 -10.03 3.39 -4.12
N GLU A 253 -10.80 4.37 -3.64
CA GLU A 253 -10.95 5.67 -4.28
C GLU A 253 -11.19 6.77 -3.24
N ASP A 254 -10.72 7.99 -3.52
CA ASP A 254 -10.94 9.16 -2.67
C ASP A 254 -12.07 10.07 -3.18
N VAL A 255 -12.43 9.98 -4.47
CA VAL A 255 -13.57 10.73 -5.04
C VAL A 255 -14.85 10.05 -4.57
N PRO A 256 -15.70 10.72 -3.77
CA PRO A 256 -16.85 10.07 -3.11
C PRO A 256 -17.82 9.39 -4.08
N GLU A 257 -18.12 10.03 -5.21
CA GLU A 257 -19.03 9.48 -6.21
C GLU A 257 -18.47 8.22 -6.87
N HIS A 258 -17.15 8.19 -7.15
CA HIS A 258 -16.48 7.02 -7.67
C HIS A 258 -16.39 5.92 -6.61
N HIS A 259 -16.07 6.28 -5.36
CA HIS A 259 -16.00 5.32 -4.24
C HIS A 259 -17.32 4.60 -4.08
N LYS A 260 -18.44 5.36 -4.06
CA LYS A 260 -19.78 4.78 -3.99
C LYS A 260 -20.07 3.86 -5.19
N TYR A 261 -19.66 4.25 -6.40
CA TYR A 261 -19.82 3.38 -7.57
C TYR A 261 -19.11 2.03 -7.39
N TRP A 262 -17.87 2.04 -6.86
CA TRP A 262 -17.11 0.82 -6.60
C TRP A 262 -17.75 -0.04 -5.50
N GLU A 263 -18.27 0.56 -4.44
CA GLU A 263 -19.00 -0.15 -3.40
C GLU A 263 -20.27 -0.83 -3.94
N ASP A 264 -21.00 -0.15 -4.81
CA ASP A 264 -22.28 -0.64 -5.35
C ASP A 264 -22.08 -1.69 -6.48
N ASN A 265 -20.96 -1.67 -7.21
CA ASN A 265 -20.83 -2.43 -8.47
C ASN A 265 -19.61 -3.39 -8.55
N VAL A 266 -18.59 -3.20 -7.73
CA VAL A 266 -17.33 -3.95 -7.86
C VAL A 266 -16.89 -4.57 -6.55
N ASN A 267 -16.82 -3.80 -5.47
CA ASN A 267 -16.30 -4.26 -4.19
C ASN A 267 -17.26 -5.27 -3.56
N ARG A 268 -16.73 -6.44 -3.20
CA ARG A 268 -17.53 -7.53 -2.61
C ARG A 268 -18.26 -7.13 -1.34
N GLN A 269 -17.63 -6.28 -0.52
CA GLN A 269 -18.20 -5.77 0.72
C GLN A 269 -18.01 -4.25 0.80
N PRO A 270 -19.10 -3.46 0.88
CA PRO A 270 -19.02 -2.00 0.96
C PRO A 270 -18.18 -1.48 2.15
N GLN A 271 -18.14 -2.23 3.26
CA GLN A 271 -17.40 -1.87 4.47
C GLN A 271 -15.97 -2.42 4.52
N ASP A 272 -15.45 -2.91 3.40
CA ASP A 272 -14.12 -3.52 3.32
C ASP A 272 -13.39 -3.17 2.02
N CYS A 273 -12.99 -1.91 1.91
CA CYS A 273 -12.30 -1.39 0.71
C CYS A 273 -10.98 -2.13 0.37
N CYS A 274 -10.42 -2.87 1.31
CA CYS A 274 -9.20 -3.65 1.14
C CYS A 274 -9.45 -5.16 0.97
N ASN A 275 -10.71 -5.61 1.04
CA ASN A 275 -11.08 -7.02 0.91
C ASN A 275 -10.28 -7.95 1.85
N LEU A 276 -10.16 -7.56 3.13
CA LEU A 276 -9.44 -8.33 4.14
C LEU A 276 -10.32 -9.38 4.81
N ARG A 277 -11.61 -9.11 4.93
CA ARG A 277 -12.54 -10.02 5.61
C ARG A 277 -12.78 -11.26 4.75
N LYS A 278 -12.57 -12.42 5.33
CA LYS A 278 -13.06 -13.67 4.75
C LYS A 278 -14.59 -13.60 4.77
N CYS A 279 -15.25 -13.89 3.66
CA CYS A 279 -16.69 -14.15 3.74
C CYS A 279 -16.86 -15.32 4.69
N ASN A 280 -17.63 -15.14 5.75
CA ASN A 280 -18.16 -16.27 6.47
C ASN A 280 -19.02 -17.04 5.45
N GLU A 281 -18.57 -18.22 5.06
CA GLU A 281 -19.33 -19.20 4.28
C GLU A 281 -20.62 -19.59 5.02
#